data_ed7f25ce50782ea00ebb52addca1b5b0
#
_entry.id   ed7f25ce50782ea00ebb52addca1b5b0
#
_cell.length_a   1.000
_cell.length_b   1.000
_cell.length_c   1.000
_cell.angle_alpha   90.00
_cell.angle_beta   90.00
_cell.angle_gamma   90.00
#
_symmetry.space_group_name_H-M   'P 1'
#
loop_
_entity.id
_entity.type
_entity.pdbx_description
1 polymer ?
#
loop_
_entity_poly.entity_id
_entity_poly.type
_entity_poly.pdbx_seq_one_letter_code
_entity_poly.pdbx_strand_id
1 'polypeptide(L)'
;MLGSPEATPSTGTARASALPPPVPPGGWSTEPRPAPAEIDVFGLTDSGRVRRENQDHFLIASLHKLLRVHQSSIPPDDLTPLVTESRGFVFLVADGVGGRPDGAQASGTVIRAIAHYVTHLTDLYRRLDPDRESEFLAQLERAVLETHDLLLKEGLREYGGKGGATTLTMLFALWPRAYVVHLGDSGCFRLREGRLERMTRDQTVAEALVRAGALRPSEARQSPFGNVLASALGGPEATPLTLATDARRDDIVLLCTDGLTKHVTEDEIAGRLRTLQSSEQVCRDLVSLANERGGTDNVTVLVGRIRPASR
;
A
#
# COMPACT_ATOMS: atom_id res chain seq x y z
N MET A 1 -20.64 51.30 25.26
CA MET A 1 -21.20 50.53 24.14
C MET A 1 -20.10 50.37 23.09
N LEU A 2 -19.44 49.27 23.09
CA LEU A 2 -18.50 48.90 22.01
C LEU A 2 -18.68 47.40 21.80
N GLY A 3 -19.30 47.04 20.68
CA GLY A 3 -19.57 45.68 20.28
C GLY A 3 -18.31 44.97 19.84
N SER A 4 -18.09 43.77 20.35
CA SER A 4 -17.08 42.84 19.88
C SER A 4 -17.57 42.16 18.61
N PRO A 5 -16.69 41.92 17.62
CA PRO A 5 -17.06 41.16 16.43
C PRO A 5 -17.07 39.65 16.76
N GLU A 6 -18.15 38.99 16.45
CA GLU A 6 -18.29 37.53 16.46
C GLU A 6 -17.37 36.91 15.42
N ALA A 7 -16.54 36.00 15.88
CA ALA A 7 -15.72 35.12 15.02
C ALA A 7 -16.62 33.99 14.47
N THR A 8 -16.86 34.01 13.17
CA THR A 8 -17.49 32.93 12.44
C THR A 8 -16.55 31.68 12.41
N PRO A 9 -17.02 30.48 12.79
CA PRO A 9 -16.21 29.28 12.66
C PRO A 9 -16.14 28.86 11.18
N SER A 10 -14.91 28.78 10.65
CA SER A 10 -14.60 28.20 9.37
C SER A 10 -14.94 26.71 9.40
N THR A 11 -16.04 26.34 8.76
CA THR A 11 -16.39 24.94 8.51
C THR A 11 -15.51 24.38 7.41
N GLY A 12 -14.35 23.85 7.80
CA GLY A 12 -13.54 22.98 6.97
C GLY A 12 -14.29 21.65 6.78
N THR A 13 -15.08 21.54 5.73
CA THR A 13 -15.65 20.27 5.29
C THR A 13 -14.50 19.37 4.84
N ALA A 14 -14.14 18.39 5.67
CA ALA A 14 -13.30 17.26 5.25
C ALA A 14 -14.03 16.54 4.11
N ARG A 15 -13.58 16.78 2.87
CA ARG A 15 -14.04 16.02 1.70
C ARG A 15 -13.61 14.57 1.91
N ALA A 16 -14.59 13.67 2.02
CA ALA A 16 -14.37 12.25 1.88
C ALA A 16 -13.58 12.05 0.56
N SER A 17 -12.39 11.48 0.66
CA SER A 17 -11.55 11.22 -0.52
C SER A 17 -12.26 10.18 -1.39
N ALA A 18 -12.87 10.62 -2.48
CA ALA A 18 -13.36 9.72 -3.50
C ALA A 18 -12.15 9.05 -4.17
N LEU A 19 -12.22 7.75 -4.44
CA LEU A 19 -11.22 7.08 -5.26
C LEU A 19 -11.07 7.84 -6.59
N PRO A 20 -9.84 7.95 -7.13
CA PRO A 20 -9.63 8.60 -8.41
C PRO A 20 -10.52 7.96 -9.48
N PRO A 21 -11.10 8.76 -10.39
CA PRO A 21 -11.92 8.22 -11.45
C PRO A 21 -11.09 7.27 -12.33
N PRO A 22 -11.68 6.19 -12.84
CA PRO A 22 -11.00 5.35 -13.82
C PRO A 22 -10.56 6.20 -15.02
N VAL A 23 -9.35 5.96 -15.52
CA VAL A 23 -8.82 6.66 -16.68
C VAL A 23 -9.73 6.39 -17.89
N PRO A 24 -10.15 7.43 -18.63
CA PRO A 24 -10.97 7.23 -19.83
C PRO A 24 -10.21 6.38 -20.84
N PRO A 25 -10.90 5.63 -21.72
CA PRO A 25 -10.29 4.82 -22.78
C PRO A 25 -9.66 5.73 -23.84
N GLY A 26 -8.47 6.22 -23.57
CA GLY A 26 -7.55 6.88 -24.48
C GLY A 26 -6.28 6.05 -24.49
N GLY A 27 -5.62 5.93 -25.63
CA GLY A 27 -4.40 5.13 -25.77
C GLY A 27 -3.39 5.46 -24.65
N TRP A 28 -2.65 4.45 -24.20
CA TRP A 28 -1.62 4.63 -23.19
C TRP A 28 -0.55 5.62 -23.64
N SER A 29 0.10 6.30 -22.70
CA SER A 29 1.22 7.21 -22.99
C SER A 29 2.28 6.49 -23.82
N THR A 30 2.78 7.19 -24.83
CA THR A 30 3.88 6.72 -25.69
C THR A 30 5.26 7.19 -25.18
N GLU A 31 5.31 7.82 -24.01
CA GLU A 31 6.58 8.22 -23.40
C GLU A 31 7.50 7.01 -23.18
N PRO A 32 8.81 7.17 -23.40
CA PRO A 32 9.76 6.10 -23.20
C PRO A 32 9.77 5.65 -21.73
N ARG A 33 9.90 4.34 -21.53
CA ARG A 33 9.99 3.75 -20.20
C ARG A 33 11.19 4.33 -19.45
N PRO A 34 11.04 4.63 -18.14
CA PRO A 34 12.16 5.02 -17.30
C PRO A 34 13.24 3.93 -17.25
N ALA A 35 14.51 4.34 -17.35
CA ALA A 35 15.63 3.43 -17.16
C ALA A 35 15.73 3.02 -15.68
N PRO A 36 16.26 1.83 -15.35
CA PRO A 36 16.44 1.40 -13.96
C PRO A 36 17.23 2.38 -13.09
N ALA A 37 18.21 3.07 -13.66
CA ALA A 37 19.01 4.08 -12.96
C ALA A 37 18.22 5.36 -12.59
N GLU A 38 17.11 5.62 -13.26
CA GLU A 38 16.23 6.75 -12.96
C GLU A 38 15.26 6.44 -11.80
N ILE A 39 15.16 5.18 -11.37
CA ILE A 39 14.21 4.76 -10.36
C ILE A 39 14.88 4.77 -9.00
N ASP A 40 14.28 5.51 -8.07
CA ASP A 40 14.69 5.64 -6.67
C ASP A 40 13.59 5.02 -5.80
N VAL A 41 13.91 3.91 -5.15
CA VAL A 41 12.97 3.16 -4.31
C VAL A 41 13.63 2.79 -2.98
N PHE A 42 12.87 2.89 -1.91
CA PHE A 42 13.32 2.46 -0.58
C PHE A 42 12.12 2.05 0.27
N GLY A 43 12.33 1.11 1.19
CA GLY A 43 11.37 0.69 2.20
C GLY A 43 12.04 0.55 3.56
N LEU A 44 11.30 0.87 4.60
CA LEU A 44 11.72 0.74 5.99
C LEU A 44 10.57 0.21 6.82
N THR A 45 10.86 -0.73 7.71
CA THR A 45 9.95 -1.23 8.72
C THR A 45 10.58 -1.12 10.10
N ASP A 46 9.78 -0.78 11.10
CA ASP A 46 10.19 -0.61 12.50
C ASP A 46 9.10 -1.17 13.42
N SER A 47 9.50 -1.80 14.53
CA SER A 47 8.55 -2.37 15.49
C SER A 47 7.74 -1.33 16.27
N GLY A 48 8.09 -0.06 16.15
CA GLY A 48 7.52 0.99 17.00
C GLY A 48 8.12 1.00 18.41
N ARG A 49 7.42 1.68 19.33
CA ARG A 49 7.88 1.83 20.71
C ARG A 49 7.12 0.96 21.71
N VAL A 50 5.98 0.43 21.29
CA VAL A 50 5.04 -0.28 22.18
C VAL A 50 4.98 -1.77 21.88
N ARG A 51 5.02 -2.14 20.60
CA ARG A 51 4.96 -3.54 20.18
C ARG A 51 6.28 -4.27 20.49
N ARG A 52 6.17 -5.53 20.92
CA ARG A 52 7.36 -6.38 21.19
C ARG A 52 7.91 -7.03 19.92
N GLU A 53 7.03 -7.25 18.94
CA GLU A 53 7.33 -7.92 17.69
C GLU A 53 6.87 -7.06 16.51
N ASN A 54 7.59 -7.15 15.43
CA ASN A 54 7.17 -6.55 14.17
C ASN A 54 6.42 -7.58 13.34
N GLN A 55 5.13 -7.34 13.14
CA GLN A 55 4.24 -8.19 12.36
C GLN A 55 4.02 -7.65 10.94
N ASP A 56 4.60 -6.50 10.62
CA ASP A 56 4.62 -5.94 9.29
C ASP A 56 5.64 -6.64 8.41
N HIS A 57 5.26 -6.91 7.17
CA HIS A 57 6.19 -7.33 6.12
C HIS A 57 6.03 -6.48 4.87
N PHE A 58 7.12 -6.31 4.13
CA PHE A 58 7.08 -5.61 2.86
C PHE A 58 7.99 -6.25 1.81
N LEU A 59 7.76 -5.89 0.55
CA LEU A 59 8.59 -6.23 -0.57
C LEU A 59 8.64 -5.06 -1.56
N ILE A 60 9.84 -4.72 -2.02
CA ILE A 60 10.05 -3.94 -3.24
C ILE A 60 10.82 -4.81 -4.22
N ALA A 61 10.26 -5.02 -5.40
CA ALA A 61 10.88 -5.84 -6.42
C ALA A 61 10.78 -5.21 -7.80
N SER A 62 11.80 -5.38 -8.63
CA SER A 62 11.71 -5.07 -10.05
C SER A 62 11.30 -6.30 -10.84
N LEU A 63 10.44 -6.09 -11.83
CA LEU A 63 9.99 -7.10 -12.76
C LEU A 63 10.92 -7.13 -13.96
N HIS A 64 11.55 -8.26 -14.13
CA HIS A 64 12.33 -8.58 -15.32
C HIS A 64 11.62 -9.73 -16.06
N LYS A 65 12.30 -10.48 -16.91
CA LYS A 65 11.84 -11.85 -17.21
C LYS A 65 11.78 -12.69 -15.92
N LEU A 66 12.50 -12.24 -14.89
CA LEU A 66 12.54 -12.77 -13.53
C LEU A 66 12.34 -11.64 -12.52
N LEU A 67 11.87 -11.96 -11.31
CA LEU A 67 11.73 -11.03 -10.21
C LEU A 67 13.10 -10.73 -9.59
N ARG A 68 13.53 -9.46 -9.54
CA ARG A 68 14.69 -9.03 -8.76
C ARG A 68 14.22 -8.28 -7.52
N VAL A 69 14.42 -8.87 -6.36
CA VAL A 69 14.12 -8.21 -5.08
C VAL A 69 15.17 -7.14 -4.80
N HIS A 70 14.73 -5.91 -4.55
CA HIS A 70 15.60 -4.81 -4.14
C HIS A 70 15.62 -4.66 -2.63
N GLN A 71 14.49 -4.92 -1.98
CA GLN A 71 14.35 -4.82 -0.53
C GLN A 71 13.15 -5.65 -0.06
N SER A 72 13.33 -6.35 1.07
CA SER A 72 12.28 -7.14 1.72
C SER A 72 12.53 -7.19 3.22
N SER A 73 11.49 -7.32 4.00
CA SER A 73 11.54 -7.72 5.41
C SER A 73 11.62 -9.25 5.58
N ILE A 74 11.54 -10.00 4.48
CA ILE A 74 11.67 -11.47 4.47
C ILE A 74 13.13 -11.86 4.23
N PRO A 75 13.69 -12.87 4.92
CA PRO A 75 15.07 -13.31 4.75
C PRO A 75 15.42 -13.68 3.30
N PRO A 76 16.67 -13.40 2.83
CA PRO A 76 17.08 -13.50 1.42
C PRO A 76 17.15 -14.92 0.85
N ASP A 77 17.24 -15.95 1.69
CA ASP A 77 17.53 -17.33 1.28
C ASP A 77 16.48 -17.95 0.34
N ASP A 78 15.30 -17.30 0.25
CA ASP A 78 14.19 -17.75 -0.62
C ASP A 78 14.12 -17.03 -1.99
N LEU A 79 15.08 -16.13 -2.32
CA LEU A 79 14.96 -15.21 -3.47
C LEU A 79 16.24 -15.09 -4.29
N THR A 80 16.50 -16.05 -5.19
CA THR A 80 17.71 -16.06 -6.05
C THR A 80 17.55 -15.27 -7.37
N PRO A 81 18.56 -14.51 -7.85
CA PRO A 81 18.41 -13.58 -8.97
C PRO A 81 18.89 -14.12 -10.33
N LEU A 82 18.26 -13.63 -11.42
CA LEU A 82 18.79 -13.67 -12.79
C LEU A 82 18.36 -12.40 -13.57
N VAL A 83 19.27 -11.78 -14.32
CA VAL A 83 19.20 -10.40 -14.84
C VAL A 83 18.66 -10.29 -16.27
N THR A 84 17.67 -9.39 -16.49
CA THR A 84 17.30 -8.83 -17.81
C THR A 84 16.63 -7.45 -17.59
N GLU A 85 16.33 -6.69 -18.68
CA GLU A 85 15.70 -5.36 -18.60
C GLU A 85 14.44 -5.32 -17.71
N SER A 86 14.35 -4.33 -16.83
CA SER A 86 13.22 -4.13 -15.96
C SER A 86 11.95 -3.82 -16.77
N ARG A 87 10.85 -4.50 -16.45
CA ARG A 87 9.53 -4.26 -17.04
C ARG A 87 8.65 -3.38 -16.16
N GLY A 88 8.95 -3.33 -14.87
CA GLY A 88 8.19 -2.58 -13.88
C GLY A 88 8.66 -2.84 -12.47
N PHE A 89 7.88 -2.36 -11.51
CA PHE A 89 8.12 -2.52 -10.08
C PHE A 89 6.87 -3.01 -9.37
N VAL A 90 7.09 -3.79 -8.32
CA VAL A 90 6.04 -4.20 -7.37
C VAL A 90 6.43 -3.72 -5.99
N PHE A 91 5.50 -3.04 -5.32
CA PHE A 91 5.57 -2.65 -3.93
C PHE A 91 4.47 -3.39 -3.19
N LEU A 92 4.80 -4.03 -2.09
CA LEU A 92 3.88 -4.77 -1.24
C LEU A 92 4.08 -4.35 0.21
N VAL A 93 3.00 -4.10 0.93
CA VAL A 93 2.98 -4.02 2.39
C VAL A 93 1.87 -4.92 2.92
N ALA A 94 2.14 -5.59 4.02
CA ALA A 94 1.21 -6.46 4.72
C ALA A 94 1.39 -6.27 6.23
N ASP A 95 0.32 -5.90 6.92
CA ASP A 95 0.24 -5.70 8.37
C ASP A 95 -0.44 -6.90 9.00
N GLY A 96 0.26 -7.60 9.87
CA GLY A 96 -0.23 -8.79 10.55
C GLY A 96 -1.19 -8.45 11.67
N VAL A 97 -2.44 -8.90 11.54
CA VAL A 97 -3.53 -8.62 12.49
C VAL A 97 -3.58 -9.64 13.62
N GLY A 98 -3.76 -9.18 14.85
CA GLY A 98 -4.20 -10.05 15.94
C GLY A 98 -3.30 -10.11 17.17
N GLY A 99 -2.17 -9.41 17.20
CA GLY A 99 -1.30 -9.35 18.40
C GLY A 99 -0.76 -10.70 18.87
N ARG A 100 -0.75 -11.71 17.99
CA ARG A 100 -0.22 -13.05 18.21
C ARG A 100 0.94 -13.32 17.24
N PRO A 101 1.82 -14.28 17.50
CA PRO A 101 2.87 -14.70 16.57
C PRO A 101 2.36 -15.02 15.17
N ASP A 102 1.10 -15.46 15.08
CA ASP A 102 0.41 -15.84 13.84
C ASP A 102 0.25 -14.65 12.85
N GLY A 103 0.23 -13.39 13.33
CA GLY A 103 0.13 -12.19 12.48
C GLY A 103 1.39 -12.02 11.60
N ALA A 104 2.57 -12.13 12.17
CA ALA A 104 3.83 -12.06 11.42
C ALA A 104 3.97 -13.20 10.41
N GLN A 105 3.50 -14.41 10.76
CA GLN A 105 3.49 -15.54 9.83
C GLN A 105 2.51 -15.28 8.67
N ALA A 106 1.31 -14.75 8.95
CA ALA A 106 0.32 -14.45 7.93
C ALA A 106 0.82 -13.41 6.94
N SER A 107 1.33 -12.25 7.43
CA SER A 107 1.86 -11.20 6.58
C SER A 107 3.07 -11.67 5.75
N GLY A 108 4.00 -12.43 6.35
CA GLY A 108 5.11 -13.03 5.64
C GLY A 108 4.67 -14.06 4.58
N THR A 109 3.68 -14.89 4.87
CA THR A 109 3.12 -15.85 3.90
C THR A 109 2.47 -15.13 2.72
N VAL A 110 1.69 -14.07 2.98
CA VAL A 110 1.07 -13.27 1.92
C VAL A 110 2.11 -12.66 0.99
N ILE A 111 3.15 -12.02 1.53
CA ILE A 111 4.21 -11.42 0.70
C ILE A 111 4.87 -12.48 -0.18
N ARG A 112 5.20 -13.67 0.37
CA ARG A 112 5.80 -14.77 -0.42
C ARG A 112 4.85 -15.31 -1.48
N ALA A 113 3.59 -15.57 -1.13
CA ALA A 113 2.60 -16.13 -2.05
C ALA A 113 2.33 -15.18 -3.22
N ILE A 114 2.12 -13.88 -2.95
CA ILE A 114 1.90 -12.87 -3.99
C ILE A 114 3.16 -12.71 -4.86
N ALA A 115 4.37 -12.64 -4.26
CA ALA A 115 5.62 -12.58 -5.03
C ALA A 115 5.78 -13.80 -5.95
N HIS A 116 5.47 -15.00 -5.46
CA HIS A 116 5.48 -16.22 -6.27
C HIS A 116 4.46 -16.14 -7.41
N TYR A 117 3.22 -15.73 -7.12
CA TYR A 117 2.17 -15.60 -8.13
C TYR A 117 2.54 -14.60 -9.22
N VAL A 118 3.12 -13.45 -8.85
CA VAL A 118 3.57 -12.41 -9.79
C VAL A 118 4.60 -12.97 -10.79
N THR A 119 5.45 -13.92 -10.39
CA THR A 119 6.40 -14.56 -11.32
C THR A 119 5.69 -15.37 -12.42
N HIS A 120 4.50 -15.92 -12.14
CA HIS A 120 3.68 -16.68 -13.09
C HIS A 120 2.87 -15.79 -14.04
N LEU A 121 2.64 -14.52 -13.67
CA LEU A 121 1.98 -13.55 -14.54
C LEU A 121 2.88 -12.99 -15.65
N THR A 122 4.10 -13.47 -15.78
CA THR A 122 5.14 -12.93 -16.68
C THR A 122 4.66 -12.76 -18.13
N ASP A 123 3.93 -13.73 -18.66
CA ASP A 123 3.44 -13.66 -20.02
C ASP A 123 2.30 -12.64 -20.19
N LEU A 124 1.50 -12.44 -19.15
CA LEU A 124 0.38 -11.51 -19.17
C LEU A 124 0.87 -10.05 -19.16
N TYR A 125 1.74 -9.68 -18.22
CA TYR A 125 2.25 -8.30 -18.18
C TYR A 125 3.24 -7.97 -19.32
N ARG A 126 3.85 -8.97 -19.96
CA ARG A 126 4.68 -8.77 -21.16
C ARG A 126 3.87 -8.29 -22.37
N ARG A 127 2.61 -8.71 -22.47
CA ARG A 127 1.69 -8.41 -23.57
C ARG A 127 0.54 -7.51 -23.10
N LEU A 128 0.75 -6.79 -22.00
CA LEU A 128 -0.29 -5.92 -21.45
C LEU A 128 -0.51 -4.74 -22.39
N ASP A 129 -1.73 -4.58 -22.79
CA ASP A 129 -2.28 -3.52 -23.62
C ASP A 129 -3.66 -3.12 -23.08
N PRO A 130 -4.30 -2.05 -23.59
CA PRO A 130 -5.62 -1.61 -23.11
C PRO A 130 -6.70 -2.69 -23.13
N ASP A 131 -6.67 -3.57 -24.12
CA ASP A 131 -7.71 -4.61 -24.29
C ASP A 131 -7.57 -5.73 -23.25
N ARG A 132 -6.36 -5.92 -22.70
CA ARG A 132 -6.04 -6.96 -21.73
C ARG A 132 -5.93 -6.45 -20.27
N GLU A 133 -6.17 -5.17 -20.06
CA GLU A 133 -6.04 -4.55 -18.72
C GLU A 133 -7.02 -5.17 -17.72
N SER A 134 -8.27 -5.41 -18.12
CA SER A 134 -9.28 -6.04 -17.26
C SER A 134 -8.94 -7.50 -16.93
N GLU A 135 -8.38 -8.25 -17.88
CA GLU A 135 -7.88 -9.60 -17.63
C GLU A 135 -6.74 -9.60 -16.60
N PHE A 136 -5.81 -8.65 -16.73
CA PHE A 136 -4.71 -8.50 -15.79
C PHE A 136 -5.18 -8.20 -14.37
N LEU A 137 -6.13 -7.25 -14.21
CA LEU A 137 -6.73 -6.94 -12.91
C LEU A 137 -7.45 -8.15 -12.29
N ALA A 138 -8.22 -8.88 -13.09
CA ALA A 138 -8.89 -10.10 -12.63
C ALA A 138 -7.91 -11.19 -12.17
N GLN A 139 -6.74 -11.31 -12.82
CA GLN A 139 -5.70 -12.24 -12.41
C GLN A 139 -5.04 -11.80 -11.08
N LEU A 140 -4.79 -10.50 -10.89
CA LEU A 140 -4.28 -9.99 -9.62
C LEU A 140 -5.27 -10.24 -8.47
N GLU A 141 -6.55 -9.97 -8.70
CA GLU A 141 -7.61 -10.24 -7.73
C GLU A 141 -7.68 -11.73 -7.38
N ARG A 142 -7.63 -12.61 -8.37
CA ARG A 142 -7.60 -14.06 -8.18
C ARG A 142 -6.40 -14.49 -7.32
N ALA A 143 -5.20 -13.97 -7.58
CA ALA A 143 -4.01 -14.26 -6.79
C ALA A 143 -4.21 -13.95 -5.31
N VAL A 144 -4.87 -12.84 -5.03
CA VAL A 144 -5.17 -12.40 -3.66
C VAL A 144 -6.18 -13.34 -3.00
N LEU A 145 -7.24 -13.73 -3.71
CA LEU A 145 -8.24 -14.66 -3.18
C LEU A 145 -7.69 -16.08 -2.98
N GLU A 146 -6.85 -16.57 -3.89
CA GLU A 146 -6.15 -17.86 -3.70
C GLU A 146 -5.19 -17.82 -2.49
N THR A 147 -4.56 -16.66 -2.24
CA THR A 147 -3.73 -16.46 -1.05
C THR A 147 -4.57 -16.41 0.23
N HIS A 148 -5.77 -15.83 0.18
CA HIS A 148 -6.73 -15.89 1.29
C HIS A 148 -7.11 -17.33 1.64
N ASP A 149 -7.47 -18.13 0.64
CA ASP A 149 -7.81 -19.54 0.81
C ASP A 149 -6.64 -20.35 1.37
N LEU A 150 -5.40 -20.02 0.96
CA LEU A 150 -4.19 -20.65 1.50
C LEU A 150 -4.08 -20.41 3.01
N LEU A 151 -4.19 -19.15 3.45
CA LEU A 151 -4.12 -18.78 4.87
C LEU A 151 -5.22 -19.44 5.70
N LEU A 152 -6.45 -19.52 5.19
CA LEU A 152 -7.54 -20.22 5.86
C LEU A 152 -7.24 -21.72 6.04
N LYS A 153 -6.69 -22.37 5.00
CA LYS A 153 -6.30 -23.79 5.06
C LYS A 153 -5.15 -24.04 6.03
N GLU A 154 -4.14 -23.17 6.04
CA GLU A 154 -3.04 -23.25 7.01
C GLU A 154 -3.55 -23.03 8.44
N GLY A 155 -4.39 -22.03 8.67
CA GLY A 155 -5.01 -21.76 9.95
C GLY A 155 -5.83 -22.95 10.50
N LEU A 156 -6.57 -23.65 9.63
CA LEU A 156 -7.29 -24.85 10.00
C LEU A 156 -6.37 -26.01 10.39
N ARG A 157 -5.26 -26.20 9.67
CA ARG A 157 -4.31 -27.29 9.90
C ARG A 157 -3.45 -27.11 11.14
N GLU A 158 -2.93 -25.91 11.35
CA GLU A 158 -1.91 -25.65 12.38
C GLU A 158 -2.51 -25.12 13.68
N TYR A 159 -3.62 -24.39 13.62
CA TYR A 159 -4.17 -23.64 14.75
C TYR A 159 -5.63 -23.91 15.06
N GLY A 160 -6.21 -24.97 14.49
CA GLY A 160 -7.60 -25.34 14.75
C GLY A 160 -8.62 -24.29 14.36
N GLY A 161 -8.35 -23.56 13.27
CA GLY A 161 -9.22 -22.52 12.72
C GLY A 161 -8.98 -21.11 13.26
N LYS A 162 -7.91 -20.91 14.05
CA LYS A 162 -7.52 -19.59 14.59
C LYS A 162 -6.22 -19.10 13.95
N GLY A 163 -6.11 -19.21 12.65
CA GLY A 163 -4.96 -18.70 11.90
C GLY A 163 -4.83 -17.17 11.97
N GLY A 164 -3.65 -16.67 11.68
CA GLY A 164 -3.38 -15.24 11.58
C GLY A 164 -4.10 -14.63 10.37
N ALA A 165 -4.40 -13.33 10.48
CA ALA A 165 -4.91 -12.53 9.38
C ALA A 165 -3.93 -11.38 9.09
N THR A 166 -4.04 -10.79 7.90
CA THR A 166 -3.18 -9.68 7.50
C THR A 166 -3.86 -8.77 6.49
N THR A 167 -3.48 -7.51 6.47
CA THR A 167 -3.78 -6.60 5.37
C THR A 167 -2.93 -6.94 4.15
N LEU A 168 -3.26 -6.37 3.00
CA LEU A 168 -2.41 -6.32 1.81
C LEU A 168 -2.66 -5.02 1.06
N THR A 169 -1.61 -4.26 0.83
CA THR A 169 -1.63 -3.18 -0.17
C THR A 169 -0.48 -3.39 -1.15
N MET A 170 -0.82 -3.51 -2.42
CA MET A 170 0.11 -3.73 -3.51
C MET A 170 -0.01 -2.63 -4.55
N LEU A 171 1.12 -2.11 -5.01
CA LEU A 171 1.24 -1.27 -6.20
C LEU A 171 2.09 -2.00 -7.24
N PHE A 172 1.52 -2.22 -8.41
CA PHE A 172 2.17 -2.85 -9.55
C PHE A 172 2.41 -1.78 -10.62
N ALA A 173 3.63 -1.26 -10.72
CA ALA A 173 3.99 -0.20 -11.65
C ALA A 173 4.53 -0.81 -12.95
N LEU A 174 3.72 -0.83 -13.99
CA LEU A 174 4.05 -1.29 -15.35
C LEU A 174 3.90 -0.11 -16.32
N TRP A 175 4.99 0.64 -16.52
CA TRP A 175 4.96 1.83 -17.37
C TRP A 175 4.24 1.62 -18.70
N PRO A 176 3.30 2.51 -19.10
CA PRO A 176 2.91 3.76 -18.43
C PRO A 176 1.70 3.61 -17.48
N ARG A 177 1.46 2.44 -16.95
CA ARG A 177 0.32 2.12 -16.07
C ARG A 177 0.77 1.75 -14.66
N ALA A 178 -0.13 1.95 -13.71
CA ALA A 178 0.00 1.48 -12.34
C ALA A 178 -1.31 0.83 -11.88
N TYR A 179 -1.19 -0.25 -11.13
CA TYR A 179 -2.30 -1.04 -10.61
C TYR A 179 -2.17 -1.17 -9.11
N VAL A 180 -3.24 -0.86 -8.40
CA VAL A 180 -3.31 -1.03 -6.95
C VAL A 180 -4.27 -2.16 -6.64
N VAL A 181 -3.86 -3.07 -5.75
CA VAL A 181 -4.74 -4.05 -5.11
C VAL A 181 -4.65 -3.85 -3.62
N HIS A 182 -5.79 -3.80 -2.95
CA HIS A 182 -5.86 -3.40 -1.55
C HIS A 182 -6.89 -4.20 -0.77
N LEU A 183 -6.48 -4.65 0.43
CA LEU A 183 -7.33 -5.19 1.50
C LEU A 183 -6.84 -4.64 2.85
N GLY A 184 -7.75 -4.18 3.67
CA GLY A 184 -7.48 -3.71 5.03
C GLY A 184 -7.43 -2.20 5.15
N ASP A 185 -6.52 -1.67 5.96
CA ASP A 185 -6.39 -0.26 6.30
C ASP A 185 -4.99 0.34 6.06
N SER A 186 -4.08 -0.44 5.47
CA SER A 186 -2.81 0.08 4.97
C SER A 186 -3.03 1.09 3.83
N GLY A 187 -2.16 2.09 3.71
CA GLY A 187 -2.33 3.19 2.76
C GLY A 187 -1.49 3.05 1.50
N CYS A 188 -2.05 3.45 0.34
CA CYS A 188 -1.31 3.77 -0.87
C CYS A 188 -1.61 5.20 -1.27
N PHE A 189 -0.55 6.00 -1.48
CA PHE A 189 -0.64 7.42 -1.81
C PHE A 189 0.18 7.73 -3.05
N ARG A 190 -0.26 8.73 -3.80
CA ARG A 190 0.46 9.31 -4.93
C ARG A 190 0.59 10.80 -4.74
N LEU A 191 1.80 11.32 -4.81
CA LEU A 191 2.05 12.75 -4.97
C LEU A 191 2.28 13.03 -6.46
N ARG A 192 1.44 13.85 -7.06
CA ARG A 192 1.52 14.32 -8.45
C ARG A 192 1.30 15.82 -8.47
N GLU A 193 2.16 16.58 -9.16
CA GLU A 193 2.07 18.03 -9.27
C GLU A 193 1.92 18.73 -7.89
N GLY A 194 2.62 18.21 -6.88
CA GLY A 194 2.57 18.73 -5.50
C GLY A 194 1.30 18.40 -4.71
N ARG A 195 0.34 17.66 -5.29
CA ARG A 195 -0.89 17.24 -4.64
C ARG A 195 -0.81 15.78 -4.23
N LEU A 196 -1.03 15.51 -2.93
CA LEU A 196 -1.17 14.15 -2.42
C LEU A 196 -2.59 13.64 -2.66
N GLU A 197 -2.67 12.43 -3.16
CA GLU A 197 -3.91 11.70 -3.39
C GLU A 197 -3.80 10.33 -2.72
N ARG A 198 -4.77 9.97 -1.89
CA ARG A 198 -4.87 8.63 -1.34
C ARG A 198 -5.57 7.72 -2.35
N MET A 199 -4.91 6.67 -2.78
CA MET A 199 -5.39 5.73 -3.80
C MET A 199 -6.17 4.55 -3.20
N THR A 200 -6.05 4.32 -1.89
CA THR A 200 -6.76 3.26 -1.15
C THR A 200 -7.76 3.86 -0.17
N ARG A 201 -8.73 3.05 0.23
CA ARG A 201 -9.69 3.40 1.29
C ARG A 201 -9.67 2.31 2.34
N ASP A 202 -9.65 2.72 3.61
CA ASP A 202 -9.65 1.77 4.72
C ASP A 202 -10.88 0.87 4.68
N GLN A 203 -10.66 -0.41 4.88
CA GLN A 203 -11.70 -1.42 4.98
C GLN A 203 -11.89 -1.81 6.45
N THR A 204 -12.23 -0.83 7.29
CA THR A 204 -12.61 -1.04 8.69
C THR A 204 -14.12 -1.07 8.87
N VAL A 205 -14.57 -1.63 9.98
CA VAL A 205 -16.00 -1.62 10.36
C VAL A 205 -16.50 -0.19 10.52
N ALA A 206 -15.69 0.72 11.10
CA ALA A 206 -16.06 2.13 11.22
C ALA A 206 -16.28 2.78 9.85
N GLU A 207 -15.41 2.53 8.86
CA GLU A 207 -15.57 3.07 7.51
C GLU A 207 -16.80 2.48 6.81
N ALA A 208 -17.11 1.19 7.05
CA ALA A 208 -18.34 0.59 6.55
C ALA A 208 -19.59 1.26 7.13
N LEU A 209 -19.58 1.60 8.43
CA LEU A 209 -20.67 2.33 9.09
C LEU A 209 -20.80 3.77 8.56
N VAL A 210 -19.69 4.45 8.24
CA VAL A 210 -19.71 5.76 7.60
C VAL A 210 -20.39 5.69 6.23
N ARG A 211 -20.03 4.70 5.42
CA ARG A 211 -20.66 4.50 4.09
C ARG A 211 -22.14 4.16 4.17
N ALA A 212 -22.55 3.44 5.20
CA ALA A 212 -23.96 3.15 5.47
C ALA A 212 -24.74 4.35 6.05
N GLY A 213 -24.07 5.48 6.32
CA GLY A 213 -24.67 6.65 6.95
C GLY A 213 -24.98 6.47 8.45
N ALA A 214 -24.49 5.39 9.06
CA ALA A 214 -24.70 5.09 10.48
C ALA A 214 -23.67 5.76 11.41
N LEU A 215 -22.57 6.28 10.85
CA LEU A 215 -21.51 6.99 11.58
C LEU A 215 -21.05 8.19 10.75
N ARG A 216 -20.73 9.31 11.41
CA ARG A 216 -20.13 10.47 10.73
C ARG A 216 -18.63 10.24 10.50
N PRO A 217 -18.03 10.74 9.40
CA PRO A 217 -16.59 10.59 9.15
C PRO A 217 -15.69 11.07 10.30
N SER A 218 -16.12 12.14 11.00
CA SER A 218 -15.40 12.68 12.17
C SER A 218 -15.40 11.75 13.39
N GLU A 219 -16.36 10.84 13.48
CA GLU A 219 -16.54 9.89 14.58
C GLU A 219 -15.80 8.57 14.31
N ALA A 220 -15.54 8.25 13.06
CA ALA A 220 -14.95 6.98 12.64
C ALA A 220 -13.60 6.72 13.33
N ARG A 221 -12.71 7.72 13.38
CA ARG A 221 -11.37 7.61 13.99
C ARG A 221 -11.42 7.42 15.52
N GLN A 222 -12.45 7.87 16.18
CA GLN A 222 -12.65 7.75 17.64
C GLN A 222 -13.52 6.55 18.00
N SER A 223 -14.06 5.86 16.99
CA SER A 223 -14.90 4.68 17.17
C SER A 223 -14.06 3.50 17.68
N PRO A 224 -14.59 2.69 18.61
CA PRO A 224 -13.96 1.42 18.98
C PRO A 224 -13.83 0.44 17.80
N PHE A 225 -14.54 0.70 16.70
CA PHE A 225 -14.48 -0.05 15.45
C PHE A 225 -13.50 0.52 14.42
N GLY A 226 -12.77 1.59 14.77
CA GLY A 226 -11.82 2.27 13.87
C GLY A 226 -10.67 1.36 13.40
N ASN A 227 -10.22 0.46 14.26
CA ASN A 227 -9.14 -0.48 14.00
C ASN A 227 -9.65 -1.92 13.77
N VAL A 228 -10.96 -2.14 13.63
CA VAL A 228 -11.53 -3.46 13.36
C VAL A 228 -11.67 -3.63 11.86
N LEU A 229 -10.86 -4.51 11.28
CA LEU A 229 -10.92 -4.78 9.85
C LEU A 229 -12.22 -5.46 9.45
N ALA A 230 -12.87 -4.94 8.42
CA ALA A 230 -14.02 -5.57 7.75
C ALA A 230 -13.57 -6.52 6.63
N SER A 231 -12.32 -6.38 6.16
CA SER A 231 -11.76 -7.20 5.09
C SER A 231 -10.25 -7.41 5.34
N ALA A 232 -9.81 -8.67 5.38
CA ALA A 232 -8.41 -9.05 5.59
C ALA A 232 -8.14 -10.45 5.02
N LEU A 233 -6.92 -10.70 4.57
CA LEU A 233 -6.49 -12.05 4.16
C LEU A 233 -6.38 -12.95 5.39
N GLY A 234 -6.91 -14.17 5.30
CA GLY A 234 -7.01 -15.09 6.43
C GLY A 234 -8.11 -14.73 7.45
N GLY A 235 -8.78 -13.59 7.27
CA GLY A 235 -9.94 -13.18 8.07
C GLY A 235 -11.26 -13.81 7.60
N PRO A 236 -12.41 -13.44 8.23
CA PRO A 236 -13.72 -13.95 7.83
C PRO A 236 -14.12 -13.56 6.42
N GLU A 237 -13.70 -12.37 5.97
CA GLU A 237 -13.99 -11.82 4.64
C GLU A 237 -12.72 -11.25 4.01
N ALA A 238 -12.57 -11.47 2.70
CA ALA A 238 -11.55 -10.86 1.87
C ALA A 238 -12.19 -10.31 0.61
N THR A 239 -12.33 -8.99 0.53
CA THR A 239 -12.90 -8.27 -0.62
C THR A 239 -11.83 -7.35 -1.20
N PRO A 240 -11.02 -7.82 -2.16
CA PRO A 240 -9.98 -7.01 -2.78
C PRO A 240 -10.60 -5.81 -3.50
N LEU A 241 -9.98 -4.63 -3.33
CA LEU A 241 -10.25 -3.46 -4.16
C LEU A 241 -9.12 -3.33 -5.17
N THR A 242 -9.47 -3.18 -6.44
CA THR A 242 -8.53 -3.00 -7.54
C THR A 242 -8.71 -1.63 -8.18
N LEU A 243 -7.60 -0.99 -8.55
CA LEU A 243 -7.58 0.29 -9.24
C LEU A 243 -6.50 0.24 -10.33
N ALA A 244 -6.86 0.66 -11.55
CA ALA A 244 -5.91 0.95 -12.62
C ALA A 244 -5.80 2.47 -12.82
N THR A 245 -4.58 2.96 -13.01
CA THR A 245 -4.30 4.39 -13.25
C THR A 245 -3.10 4.57 -14.17
N ASP A 246 -2.92 5.78 -14.70
CA ASP A 246 -1.69 6.15 -15.40
C ASP A 246 -0.53 6.37 -14.40
N ALA A 247 0.69 6.09 -14.84
CA ALA A 247 1.92 6.45 -14.16
C ALA A 247 2.63 7.55 -14.96
N ARG A 248 3.18 8.56 -14.27
CA ARG A 248 3.94 9.67 -14.86
C ARG A 248 5.31 9.80 -14.22
N ARG A 249 6.23 10.44 -14.94
CA ARG A 249 7.62 10.59 -14.47
C ARG A 249 7.77 11.43 -13.20
N ASP A 250 6.83 12.32 -12.92
CA ASP A 250 6.82 13.17 -11.73
C ASP A 250 6.03 12.57 -10.55
N ASP A 251 5.47 11.37 -10.72
CA ASP A 251 4.80 10.69 -9.62
C ASP A 251 5.77 10.26 -8.55
N ILE A 252 5.39 10.50 -7.30
CA ILE A 252 5.99 9.86 -6.12
C ILE A 252 4.91 9.01 -5.49
N VAL A 253 5.20 7.72 -5.29
CA VAL A 253 4.28 6.79 -4.63
C VAL A 253 4.77 6.47 -3.23
N LEU A 254 3.83 6.34 -2.29
CA LEU A 254 4.10 5.91 -0.93
C LEU A 254 3.09 4.84 -0.54
N LEU A 255 3.59 3.71 -0.04
CA LEU A 255 2.79 2.70 0.64
C LEU A 255 3.17 2.68 2.12
N CYS A 256 2.20 2.48 3.00
CA CYS A 256 2.47 2.36 4.43
C CYS A 256 1.43 1.49 5.15
N THR A 257 1.81 0.94 6.28
CA THR A 257 0.89 0.39 7.26
C THR A 257 0.23 1.49 8.09
N ASP A 258 -0.82 1.16 8.83
CA ASP A 258 -1.61 2.11 9.63
C ASP A 258 -0.79 2.74 10.78
N GLY A 259 0.30 2.08 11.21
CA GLY A 259 1.23 2.63 12.20
C GLY A 259 1.85 3.97 11.80
N LEU A 260 1.95 4.27 10.50
CA LEU A 260 2.32 5.62 10.05
C LEU A 260 1.14 6.59 10.22
N THR A 261 -0.01 6.27 9.66
CA THR A 261 -1.16 7.20 9.56
C THR A 261 -1.87 7.42 10.89
N LYS A 262 -1.64 6.56 11.89
CA LYS A 262 -2.03 6.81 13.29
C LYS A 262 -1.31 8.01 13.91
N HIS A 263 -0.10 8.31 13.47
CA HIS A 263 0.78 9.32 14.08
C HIS A 263 1.13 10.48 13.16
N VAL A 264 1.07 10.31 11.84
CA VAL A 264 1.48 11.31 10.83
C VAL A 264 0.31 11.59 9.91
N THR A 265 -0.03 12.88 9.79
CA THR A 265 -1.15 13.31 8.95
C THR A 265 -0.79 13.28 7.46
N GLU A 266 -1.80 13.22 6.60
CA GLU A 266 -1.60 13.26 5.13
C GLU A 266 -0.90 14.55 4.67
N ASP A 267 -1.17 15.69 5.32
CA ASP A 267 -0.49 16.97 5.01
C ASP A 267 1.01 16.92 5.34
N GLU A 268 1.37 16.26 6.44
CA GLU A 268 2.78 16.06 6.82
C GLU A 268 3.48 15.08 5.88
N ILE A 269 2.82 13.99 5.49
CA ILE A 269 3.30 13.07 4.47
C ILE A 269 3.55 13.84 3.16
N ALA A 270 2.55 14.63 2.73
CA ALA A 270 2.69 15.46 1.54
C ALA A 270 3.86 16.45 1.64
N GLY A 271 4.04 17.08 2.81
CA GLY A 271 5.15 18.00 3.06
C GLY A 271 6.51 17.31 2.88
N ARG A 272 6.69 16.10 3.43
CA ARG A 272 7.94 15.33 3.29
C ARG A 272 8.19 14.88 1.85
N LEU A 273 7.14 14.42 1.17
CA LEU A 273 7.26 14.00 -0.24
C LEU A 273 7.58 15.17 -1.18
N ARG A 274 7.04 16.38 -0.94
CA ARG A 274 7.35 17.58 -1.75
C ARG A 274 8.81 18.01 -1.65
N THR A 275 9.47 17.77 -0.51
CA THR A 275 10.87 18.14 -0.25
C THR A 275 11.83 16.95 -0.38
N LEU A 276 11.37 15.86 -0.99
CA LEU A 276 12.08 14.60 -1.09
C LEU A 276 13.43 14.74 -1.83
N GLN A 277 14.52 14.43 -1.15
CA GLN A 277 15.86 14.31 -1.73
C GLN A 277 16.16 12.88 -2.18
N SER A 278 15.83 11.90 -1.33
CA SER A 278 15.89 10.47 -1.66
C SER A 278 14.72 9.72 -1.00
N SER A 279 14.31 8.61 -1.61
CA SER A 279 13.29 7.73 -1.04
C SER A 279 13.69 7.22 0.33
N GLU A 280 14.99 6.93 0.55
CA GLU A 280 15.53 6.50 1.84
C GLU A 280 15.33 7.56 2.92
N GLN A 281 15.70 8.83 2.64
CA GLN A 281 15.59 9.90 3.63
C GLN A 281 14.15 10.09 4.09
N VAL A 282 13.19 10.11 3.15
CA VAL A 282 11.77 10.28 3.49
C VAL A 282 11.23 9.10 4.31
N CYS A 283 11.59 7.86 3.98
CA CYS A 283 11.17 6.71 4.78
C CYS A 283 11.69 6.82 6.22
N ARG A 284 12.97 7.18 6.40
CA ARG A 284 13.57 7.37 7.73
C ARG A 284 12.89 8.50 8.52
N ASP A 285 12.65 9.63 7.87
CA ASP A 285 12.01 10.79 8.50
C ASP A 285 10.57 10.46 8.94
N LEU A 286 9.80 9.78 8.12
CA LEU A 286 8.42 9.42 8.44
C LEU A 286 8.33 8.38 9.57
N VAL A 287 9.17 7.35 9.53
CA VAL A 287 9.25 6.34 10.60
C VAL A 287 9.72 6.96 11.91
N SER A 288 10.76 7.83 11.89
CA SER A 288 11.21 8.56 13.06
C SER A 288 10.10 9.41 13.66
N LEU A 289 9.39 10.17 12.82
CA LEU A 289 8.29 11.03 13.25
C LEU A 289 7.15 10.24 13.90
N ALA A 290 6.77 9.09 13.33
CA ALA A 290 5.76 8.22 13.92
C ALA A 290 6.21 7.70 15.30
N ASN A 291 7.47 7.29 15.42
CA ASN A 291 8.07 6.81 16.67
C ASN A 291 8.18 7.91 17.72
N GLU A 292 8.56 9.13 17.35
CA GLU A 292 8.62 10.30 18.25
C GLU A 292 7.24 10.67 18.82
N ARG A 293 6.17 10.39 18.07
CA ARG A 293 4.78 10.64 18.47
C ARG A 293 4.14 9.48 19.22
N GLY A 294 4.93 8.53 19.63
CA GLY A 294 4.50 7.44 20.49
C GLY A 294 4.74 6.03 19.93
N GLY A 295 4.83 5.87 18.59
CA GLY A 295 5.13 4.59 17.95
C GLY A 295 4.28 3.44 18.47
N THR A 296 2.97 3.63 18.56
CA THR A 296 2.04 2.70 19.22
C THR A 296 1.86 1.38 18.48
N ASP A 297 2.30 1.31 17.23
CA ASP A 297 2.23 0.13 16.38
C ASP A 297 3.50 -0.08 15.56
N ASN A 298 3.59 -1.21 14.87
CA ASN A 298 4.58 -1.43 13.84
C ASN A 298 4.39 -0.39 12.73
N VAL A 299 5.49 0.12 12.17
CA VAL A 299 5.48 1.18 11.17
C VAL A 299 6.27 0.75 9.95
N THR A 300 5.62 0.64 8.83
CA THR A 300 6.26 0.31 7.54
C THR A 300 5.95 1.40 6.52
N VAL A 301 6.98 1.88 5.84
CA VAL A 301 6.88 2.91 4.80
C VAL A 301 7.73 2.52 3.60
N LEU A 302 7.13 2.52 2.42
CA LEU A 302 7.80 2.34 1.15
C LEU A 302 7.60 3.60 0.31
N VAL A 303 8.66 4.08 -0.32
CA VAL A 303 8.61 5.22 -1.25
C VAL A 303 9.26 4.82 -2.57
N GLY A 304 8.63 5.24 -3.66
CA GLY A 304 9.16 5.07 -5.01
C GLY A 304 8.93 6.31 -5.86
N ARG A 305 9.95 6.67 -6.67
CA ARG A 305 9.83 7.74 -7.66
C ARG A 305 10.68 7.44 -8.89
N ILE A 306 10.37 8.13 -9.98
CA ILE A 306 11.25 8.24 -11.14
C ILE A 306 12.03 9.56 -10.99
N ARG A 307 13.36 9.48 -10.94
CA ARG A 307 14.20 10.70 -10.88
C ARG A 307 14.08 11.47 -12.20
N PRO A 308 14.08 12.81 -12.17
CA PRO A 308 14.26 13.56 -13.38
C PRO A 308 15.54 13.13 -14.09
N ALA A 309 15.51 13.06 -15.43
CA ALA A 309 16.71 12.80 -16.20
C ALA A 309 17.80 13.82 -15.82
N SER A 310 19.00 13.35 -15.49
CA SER A 310 20.15 14.23 -15.27
C SER A 310 20.38 15.04 -16.55
N ARG A 311 20.26 16.36 -16.46
CA ARG A 311 20.55 17.29 -17.56
C ARG A 311 22.05 17.30 -17.86
#